data_2de47fa3b5cce4297c5535b16a979375
#
_entry.id   2de47fa3b5cce4297c5535b16a979375
#
_cell.length_a   1.000
_cell.length_b   1.000
_cell.length_c   1.000
_cell.angle_alpha   90.00
_cell.angle_beta   90.00
_cell.angle_gamma   90.00
#
_symmetry.space_group_name_H-M   'P 1'
#
loop_
_entity.id
_entity.type
_entity.pdbx_description
1 polymer ?
#
loop_
_entity_poly.entity_id
_entity_poly.type
_entity_poly.pdbx_seq_one_letter_code
_entity_poly.pdbx_strand_id
1 'polypeptide(L)'
;MKMEVKFPQMKTSPVKIKPVQSNPAERVIFFDNLRYLFVSGVVLQHASMAYINFSWWPVADETSILVGVFTCFFDGFLMPSLFFISGYFAIPSIRKNTIPQFINGKLRRLGIPWLVCTLFIGPIMPLVYHYTRNGLTLTSSYWHTWLSVAHNAMDFDVGILPPMKQVMQNNLFYQRYMWFVGLLIAFFLIFSFVYTLKKSWFESTGPSVETGAPSVPGTMKILFSIGTITFLGSTLLIGTMFALSPGVSNPEPWFTLGNIVQFRVSRIFLHVAYFVLGVLAFKWKWIERGKFPGHQKTWFIAFVLVLVAFYYSYFLMRSAGTIEMEKMFGLVFWCCLNYFTITALGLSVSLAVRYWNRQTPFTKILATNSYNLYLSHYIFVVGFQLWLYTLPGIPVLLKFGLVSILSICWGCIVSQYLIKPYPKVTIALVAVLFILMVAGIHP
;
A
#
# COMPACT_ATOMS: atom_id res chain seq x y z
N MET A 1 29.53 24.12 53.33
CA MET A 1 30.17 23.07 52.50
C MET A 1 29.18 22.70 51.38
N LYS A 2 29.29 23.39 50.21
CA LYS A 2 28.43 23.11 49.04
C LYS A 2 29.10 22.02 48.21
N MET A 3 28.48 20.86 48.07
CA MET A 3 28.93 19.82 47.15
C MET A 3 28.45 20.18 45.73
N GLU A 4 29.38 20.53 44.85
CA GLU A 4 29.13 20.59 43.41
C GLU A 4 29.14 19.19 42.82
N VAL A 5 27.99 18.74 42.35
CA VAL A 5 27.87 17.52 41.59
C VAL A 5 28.25 17.78 40.12
N LYS A 6 29.46 17.43 39.72
CA LYS A 6 29.90 17.49 38.31
C LYS A 6 29.26 16.32 37.53
N PHE A 7 28.31 16.62 36.65
CA PHE A 7 27.84 15.69 35.66
C PHE A 7 28.91 15.46 34.57
N PRO A 8 29.21 14.22 34.19
CA PRO A 8 30.14 13.96 33.11
C PRO A 8 29.54 14.42 31.78
N GLN A 9 30.25 15.31 31.08
CA GLN A 9 29.92 15.73 29.73
C GLN A 9 30.07 14.52 28.79
N MET A 10 28.95 13.95 28.30
CA MET A 10 28.97 13.02 27.20
C MET A 10 29.47 13.73 25.93
N LYS A 11 30.70 13.47 25.54
CA LYS A 11 31.24 13.86 24.23
C LYS A 11 30.45 13.12 23.16
N THR A 12 29.46 13.77 22.56
CA THR A 12 28.81 13.29 21.33
C THR A 12 29.76 13.56 20.16
N SER A 13 30.63 12.63 19.89
CA SER A 13 31.37 12.61 18.62
C SER A 13 30.36 12.48 17.48
N PRO A 14 30.43 13.32 16.44
CA PRO A 14 29.59 13.12 15.25
C PRO A 14 29.96 11.78 14.65
N VAL A 15 29.00 10.84 14.67
CA VAL A 15 29.15 9.56 13.96
C VAL A 15 29.31 9.88 12.49
N LYS A 16 30.54 9.76 11.97
CA LYS A 16 30.80 9.80 10.53
C LYS A 16 30.04 8.63 9.91
N ILE A 17 28.89 8.91 9.30
CA ILE A 17 28.20 7.97 8.44
C ILE A 17 29.16 7.71 7.28
N LYS A 18 29.75 6.51 7.25
CA LYS A 18 30.53 6.09 6.08
C LYS A 18 29.58 6.20 4.87
N PRO A 19 29.97 6.91 3.80
CA PRO A 19 29.16 6.92 2.59
C PRO A 19 28.96 5.47 2.16
N VAL A 20 27.70 5.08 1.98
CA VAL A 20 27.35 3.78 1.39
C VAL A 20 27.90 3.81 -0.02
N GLN A 21 29.08 3.24 -0.23
CA GLN A 21 29.59 2.94 -1.57
C GLN A 21 28.69 1.84 -2.14
N SER A 22 27.57 2.22 -2.73
CA SER A 22 26.71 1.29 -3.44
C SER A 22 27.26 1.11 -4.86
N ASN A 23 27.83 -0.05 -5.10
CA ASN A 23 27.91 -0.59 -6.45
C ASN A 23 26.48 -0.57 -7.03
N PRO A 24 26.19 -0.07 -8.24
CA PRO A 24 24.83 0.02 -8.79
C PRO A 24 24.07 -1.31 -8.86
N ALA A 25 24.76 -2.40 -8.58
CA ALA A 25 24.21 -3.76 -8.50
C ALA A 25 23.91 -4.22 -7.05
N GLU A 26 24.31 -3.47 -6.02
CA GLU A 26 24.12 -3.88 -4.64
C GLU A 26 22.66 -3.73 -4.21
N ARG A 27 22.16 -4.81 -3.61
CA ARG A 27 20.82 -4.89 -3.03
C ARG A 27 20.72 -3.92 -1.87
N VAL A 28 19.80 -2.97 -1.93
CA VAL A 28 19.62 -1.96 -0.88
C VAL A 28 18.81 -2.59 0.26
N ILE A 29 19.52 -3.13 1.26
CA ILE A 29 18.97 -3.97 2.32
C ILE A 29 17.84 -3.28 3.10
N PHE A 30 18.01 -2.02 3.47
CA PHE A 30 16.99 -1.31 4.23
C PHE A 30 15.66 -1.14 3.47
N PHE A 31 15.68 -1.02 2.13
CA PHE A 31 14.44 -1.00 1.35
C PHE A 31 13.77 -2.38 1.27
N ASP A 32 14.55 -3.45 1.23
CA ASP A 32 13.98 -4.79 1.32
C ASP A 32 13.31 -5.01 2.67
N ASN A 33 13.92 -4.52 3.75
CA ASN A 33 13.37 -4.57 5.09
C ASN A 33 12.10 -3.69 5.22
N LEU A 34 12.10 -2.47 4.67
CA LEU A 34 10.91 -1.62 4.66
C LEU A 34 9.78 -2.23 3.83
N ARG A 35 10.10 -2.88 2.70
CA ARG A 35 9.07 -3.50 1.85
C ARG A 35 8.32 -4.59 2.60
N TYR A 36 9.02 -5.51 3.29
CA TYR A 36 8.31 -6.53 4.04
C TYR A 36 7.54 -5.96 5.23
N LEU A 37 8.04 -4.92 5.90
CA LEU A 37 7.33 -4.23 6.97
C LEU A 37 6.02 -3.62 6.46
N PHE A 38 6.09 -2.88 5.35
CA PHE A 38 4.90 -2.26 4.77
C PHE A 38 3.90 -3.29 4.25
N VAL A 39 4.36 -4.38 3.63
CA VAL A 39 3.49 -5.48 3.21
C VAL A 39 2.85 -6.18 4.43
N SER A 40 3.61 -6.41 5.51
CA SER A 40 3.01 -6.92 6.75
C SER A 40 1.97 -5.96 7.32
N GLY A 41 2.24 -4.65 7.27
CA GLY A 41 1.25 -3.62 7.61
C GLY A 41 -0.02 -3.69 6.77
N VAL A 42 0.08 -4.00 5.47
CA VAL A 42 -1.08 -4.23 4.59
C VAL A 42 -1.88 -5.46 5.05
N VAL A 43 -1.20 -6.54 5.46
CA VAL A 43 -1.89 -7.71 6.03
C VAL A 43 -2.64 -7.35 7.31
N LEU A 44 -2.00 -6.59 8.21
CA LEU A 44 -2.64 -6.10 9.44
C LEU A 44 -3.85 -5.21 9.13
N GLN A 45 -3.72 -4.30 8.16
CA GLN A 45 -4.82 -3.45 7.71
C GLN A 45 -6.01 -4.27 7.22
N HIS A 46 -5.79 -5.28 6.37
CA HIS A 46 -6.88 -6.15 5.92
C HIS A 46 -7.41 -7.05 7.03
N ALA A 47 -6.57 -7.52 7.95
CA ALA A 47 -7.00 -8.26 9.12
C ALA A 47 -7.92 -7.47 10.04
N SER A 48 -7.76 -6.14 10.10
CA SER A 48 -8.58 -5.25 10.91
C SER A 48 -9.97 -5.00 10.33
N MET A 49 -10.17 -5.19 9.02
CA MET A 49 -11.40 -4.78 8.30
C MET A 49 -12.68 -5.47 8.79
N ALA A 50 -12.59 -6.71 9.30
CA ALA A 50 -13.74 -7.42 9.87
C ALA A 50 -14.22 -6.81 11.20
N TYR A 51 -13.34 -6.09 11.90
CA TYR A 51 -13.54 -5.60 13.27
C TYR A 51 -13.76 -4.08 13.37
N ILE A 52 -14.05 -3.47 12.22
CA ILE A 52 -14.45 -2.07 12.09
C ILE A 52 -15.76 -2.01 11.30
N ASN A 53 -16.49 -0.91 11.39
CA ASN A 53 -17.77 -0.77 10.68
C ASN A 53 -17.58 -0.58 9.16
N PHE A 54 -17.15 -1.66 8.48
CA PHE A 54 -16.89 -1.67 7.04
C PHE A 54 -17.92 -2.56 6.33
N SER A 55 -19.02 -1.95 5.93
CA SER A 55 -20.23 -2.64 5.46
C SER A 55 -20.05 -3.54 4.22
N TRP A 56 -18.99 -3.32 3.45
CA TRP A 56 -18.69 -4.08 2.24
C TRP A 56 -17.61 -5.16 2.41
N TRP A 57 -16.99 -5.27 3.61
CA TRP A 57 -16.00 -6.31 3.85
C TRP A 57 -16.64 -7.70 3.91
N PRO A 58 -16.01 -8.77 3.38
CA PRO A 58 -16.62 -10.10 3.33
C PRO A 58 -17.09 -10.65 4.68
N VAL A 59 -16.31 -10.45 5.74
CA VAL A 59 -16.67 -10.86 7.10
C VAL A 59 -16.89 -9.61 7.96
N ALA A 60 -18.03 -9.48 8.62
CA ALA A 60 -18.28 -8.44 9.61
C ALA A 60 -18.53 -9.09 10.95
N ASP A 61 -17.66 -8.78 11.89
CA ASP A 61 -17.68 -9.29 13.27
C ASP A 61 -17.90 -8.10 14.24
N GLU A 62 -17.76 -8.34 15.51
CA GLU A 62 -17.81 -7.30 16.55
C GLU A 62 -16.78 -6.21 16.28
N THR A 63 -17.14 -4.96 16.54
CA THR A 63 -16.27 -3.81 16.22
C THR A 63 -15.50 -3.32 17.43
N SER A 64 -14.30 -2.77 17.18
CA SER A 64 -13.45 -2.14 18.18
C SER A 64 -12.90 -0.80 17.70
N ILE A 65 -13.02 0.23 18.51
CA ILE A 65 -12.45 1.56 18.26
C ILE A 65 -10.91 1.46 18.15
N LEU A 66 -10.27 0.66 18.99
CA LEU A 66 -8.81 0.48 18.96
C LEU A 66 -8.36 -0.12 17.64
N VAL A 67 -9.07 -1.13 17.11
CA VAL A 67 -8.78 -1.68 15.79
C VAL A 67 -9.01 -0.64 14.69
N GLY A 68 -10.01 0.21 14.82
CA GLY A 68 -10.26 1.33 13.91
C GLY A 68 -9.11 2.35 13.89
N VAL A 69 -8.54 2.68 15.04
CA VAL A 69 -7.34 3.54 15.15
C VAL A 69 -6.16 2.92 14.41
N PHE A 70 -5.89 1.62 14.59
CA PHE A 70 -4.84 0.91 13.85
C PHE A 70 -5.08 0.93 12.35
N THR A 71 -6.32 0.68 11.92
CA THR A 71 -6.67 0.70 10.49
C THR A 71 -6.40 2.06 9.87
N CYS A 72 -6.82 3.14 10.52
CA CYS A 72 -6.62 4.51 10.07
C CYS A 72 -5.12 4.84 9.93
N PHE A 73 -4.29 4.39 10.88
CA PHE A 73 -2.84 4.55 10.84
C PHE A 73 -2.25 3.94 9.57
N PHE A 74 -2.53 2.66 9.31
CA PHE A 74 -1.94 1.94 8.18
C PHE A 74 -2.48 2.43 6.82
N ASP A 75 -3.77 2.78 6.74
CA ASP A 75 -4.36 3.33 5.50
C ASP A 75 -3.69 4.64 5.06
N GLY A 76 -3.13 5.38 6.01
CA GLY A 76 -2.57 6.70 5.76
C GLY A 76 -1.27 6.72 4.94
N PHE A 77 -0.41 5.69 5.03
CA PHE A 77 0.94 5.80 4.44
C PHE A 77 1.48 4.56 3.72
N LEU A 78 0.91 3.36 3.94
CA LEU A 78 1.51 2.13 3.42
C LEU A 78 1.60 2.11 1.89
N MET A 79 0.50 2.41 1.19
CA MET A 79 0.46 2.34 -0.27
C MET A 79 1.34 3.40 -0.93
N PRO A 80 1.29 4.69 -0.55
CA PRO A 80 2.23 5.68 -1.05
C PRO A 80 3.69 5.29 -0.83
N SER A 81 4.02 4.71 0.34
CA SER A 81 5.38 4.26 0.65
C SER A 81 5.85 3.12 -0.27
N LEU A 82 4.97 2.18 -0.61
CA LEU A 82 5.27 1.11 -1.57
C LEU A 82 5.43 1.66 -3.00
N PHE A 83 4.65 2.69 -3.40
CA PHE A 83 4.86 3.39 -4.66
C PHE A 83 6.20 4.13 -4.68
N PHE A 84 6.61 4.77 -3.59
CA PHE A 84 7.92 5.40 -3.45
C PHE A 84 9.06 4.39 -3.66
N ILE A 85 9.02 3.24 -2.99
CA ILE A 85 10.03 2.18 -3.15
C ILE A 85 10.05 1.68 -4.61
N SER A 86 8.88 1.49 -5.21
CA SER A 86 8.75 1.03 -6.60
C SER A 86 9.33 2.04 -7.59
N GLY A 87 9.08 3.33 -7.38
CA GLY A 87 9.65 4.43 -8.15
C GLY A 87 11.17 4.52 -8.02
N TYR A 88 11.70 4.35 -6.80
CA TYR A 88 13.14 4.35 -6.56
C TYR A 88 13.87 3.30 -7.39
N PHE A 89 13.29 2.11 -7.52
CA PHE A 89 13.88 1.03 -8.32
C PHE A 89 13.50 1.06 -9.81
N ALA A 90 12.72 2.03 -10.28
CA ALA A 90 12.30 2.09 -11.69
C ALA A 90 13.48 2.35 -12.63
N ILE A 91 14.30 3.38 -12.36
CA ILE A 91 15.49 3.73 -13.19
C ILE A 91 16.50 2.57 -13.24
N PRO A 92 16.99 2.00 -12.12
CA PRO A 92 17.95 0.90 -12.20
C PRO A 92 17.38 -0.34 -12.87
N SER A 93 16.07 -0.55 -12.80
CA SER A 93 15.42 -1.68 -13.47
C SER A 93 15.35 -1.51 -14.97
N ILE A 94 15.05 -0.30 -15.48
CA ILE A 94 14.95 -0.07 -16.93
C ILE A 94 16.34 0.00 -17.57
N ARG A 95 17.35 0.56 -16.90
CA ARG A 95 18.74 0.65 -17.41
C ARG A 95 19.39 -0.72 -17.65
N LYS A 96 18.94 -1.77 -16.96
CA LYS A 96 19.47 -3.14 -17.11
C LYS A 96 18.86 -3.91 -18.27
N ASN A 97 17.86 -3.35 -18.95
CA ASN A 97 17.05 -4.04 -19.94
C ASN A 97 16.79 -3.13 -21.13
N THR A 98 16.46 -3.70 -22.29
CA THR A 98 15.79 -2.95 -23.35
C THR A 98 14.35 -2.62 -22.94
N ILE A 99 13.74 -1.61 -23.54
CA ILE A 99 12.36 -1.21 -23.20
C ILE A 99 11.36 -2.40 -23.32
N PRO A 100 11.37 -3.19 -24.42
CA PRO A 100 10.50 -4.36 -24.51
C PRO A 100 10.78 -5.42 -23.44
N GLN A 101 12.05 -5.66 -23.10
CA GLN A 101 12.45 -6.59 -22.04
C GLN A 101 11.95 -6.10 -20.65
N PHE A 102 12.07 -4.80 -20.39
CA PHE A 102 11.57 -4.20 -19.16
C PHE A 102 10.05 -4.37 -19.03
N ILE A 103 9.27 -4.00 -20.07
CA ILE A 103 7.81 -4.11 -20.09
C ILE A 103 7.40 -5.58 -19.92
N ASN A 104 7.95 -6.50 -20.75
CA ASN A 104 7.64 -7.93 -20.67
C ASN A 104 7.98 -8.53 -19.28
N GLY A 105 9.11 -8.13 -18.70
CA GLY A 105 9.51 -8.52 -17.36
C GLY A 105 8.50 -8.05 -16.29
N LYS A 106 7.98 -6.82 -16.41
CA LYS A 106 6.95 -6.29 -15.49
C LYS A 106 5.62 -6.99 -15.70
N LEU A 107 5.17 -7.20 -16.94
CA LEU A 107 3.93 -7.90 -17.24
C LEU A 107 3.96 -9.35 -16.76
N ARG A 108 5.06 -10.08 -16.96
CA ARG A 108 5.19 -11.45 -16.45
C ARG A 108 5.17 -11.50 -14.92
N ARG A 109 5.87 -10.57 -14.25
CA ARG A 109 6.01 -10.59 -12.80
C ARG A 109 4.80 -10.04 -12.05
N LEU A 110 4.14 -9.03 -12.61
CA LEU A 110 3.00 -8.33 -11.97
C LEU A 110 1.69 -8.68 -12.66
N GLY A 111 1.64 -8.69 -14.00
CA GLY A 111 0.42 -8.88 -14.78
C GLY A 111 -0.16 -10.28 -14.67
N ILE A 112 0.66 -11.34 -14.78
CA ILE A 112 0.16 -12.72 -14.64
C ILE A 112 -0.44 -12.95 -13.23
N PRO A 113 0.25 -12.64 -12.10
CA PRO A 113 -0.36 -12.75 -10.79
C PRO A 113 -1.59 -11.86 -10.60
N TRP A 114 -1.56 -10.63 -11.14
CA TRP A 114 -2.72 -9.76 -11.12
C TRP A 114 -3.94 -10.41 -11.78
N LEU A 115 -3.77 -10.95 -12.98
CA LEU A 115 -4.85 -11.63 -13.72
C LEU A 115 -5.38 -12.85 -12.96
N VAL A 116 -4.49 -13.71 -12.47
CA VAL A 116 -4.88 -14.91 -11.71
C VAL A 116 -5.62 -14.51 -10.42
N CYS A 117 -5.11 -13.57 -9.66
CA CYS A 117 -5.75 -13.15 -8.41
C CYS A 117 -7.09 -12.45 -8.64
N THR A 118 -7.20 -11.59 -9.65
CA THR A 118 -8.46 -10.85 -9.90
C THR A 118 -9.56 -11.75 -10.44
N LEU A 119 -9.23 -12.72 -11.31
CA LEU A 119 -10.23 -13.57 -11.96
C LEU A 119 -10.59 -14.82 -11.13
N PHE A 120 -9.65 -15.39 -10.39
CA PHE A 120 -9.91 -16.67 -9.70
C PHE A 120 -10.06 -16.51 -8.19
N ILE A 121 -9.33 -15.57 -7.57
CA ILE A 121 -9.41 -15.32 -6.12
C ILE A 121 -10.45 -14.23 -5.81
N GLY A 122 -10.50 -13.18 -6.62
CA GLY A 122 -11.41 -12.05 -6.42
C GLY A 122 -12.87 -12.45 -6.23
N PRO A 123 -13.46 -13.34 -7.07
CA PRO A 123 -14.87 -13.75 -6.97
C PRO A 123 -15.24 -14.55 -5.71
N ILE A 124 -14.25 -15.06 -4.97
CA ILE A 124 -14.50 -15.70 -3.65
C ILE A 124 -15.04 -14.66 -2.65
N MET A 125 -14.67 -13.39 -2.79
CA MET A 125 -15.03 -12.35 -1.83
C MET A 125 -16.52 -12.02 -1.79
N PRO A 126 -17.22 -11.75 -2.91
CA PRO A 126 -18.67 -11.61 -2.88
C PRO A 126 -19.39 -12.91 -2.46
N LEU A 127 -18.87 -14.07 -2.77
CA LEU A 127 -19.42 -15.33 -2.28
C LEU A 127 -19.39 -15.37 -0.73
N VAL A 128 -18.25 -15.11 -0.13
CA VAL A 128 -18.10 -15.04 1.34
C VAL A 128 -18.96 -13.91 1.92
N TYR A 129 -19.06 -12.76 1.23
CA TYR A 129 -19.91 -11.66 1.65
C TYR A 129 -21.38 -12.09 1.75
N HIS A 130 -21.91 -12.76 0.73
CA HIS A 130 -23.28 -13.28 0.76
C HIS A 130 -23.46 -14.37 1.82
N TYR A 131 -22.50 -15.30 1.92
CA TYR A 131 -22.52 -16.38 2.91
C TYR A 131 -22.64 -15.85 4.33
N THR A 132 -21.83 -14.85 4.70
CA THR A 132 -21.85 -14.28 6.08
C THR A 132 -23.09 -13.42 6.36
N ARG A 133 -23.71 -12.81 5.33
CA ARG A 133 -24.94 -11.99 5.50
C ARG A 133 -26.21 -12.83 5.49
N ASN A 134 -26.15 -14.08 5.01
CA ASN A 134 -27.28 -15.00 4.94
C ASN A 134 -27.20 -16.12 6.00
N GLY A 135 -26.68 -15.79 7.21
CA GLY A 135 -26.63 -16.73 8.33
C GLY A 135 -25.76 -17.96 8.07
N LEU A 136 -24.62 -17.79 7.42
CA LEU A 136 -23.68 -18.85 7.03
C LEU A 136 -24.31 -19.89 6.09
N THR A 137 -25.22 -19.44 5.21
CA THR A 137 -25.87 -20.28 4.21
C THR A 137 -25.47 -19.81 2.80
N LEU A 138 -25.03 -20.73 1.94
CA LEU A 138 -24.75 -20.44 0.54
C LEU A 138 -26.07 -20.27 -0.22
N THR A 139 -26.31 -19.07 -0.73
CA THR A 139 -27.48 -18.72 -1.54
C THR A 139 -27.20 -18.81 -3.05
N SER A 140 -25.93 -18.90 -3.42
CA SER A 140 -25.46 -18.93 -4.81
C SER A 140 -24.24 -19.84 -4.92
N SER A 141 -24.09 -20.54 -6.04
CA SER A 141 -22.88 -21.31 -6.31
C SER A 141 -21.71 -20.36 -6.64
N TYR A 142 -20.49 -20.86 -6.44
CA TYR A 142 -19.30 -20.12 -6.86
C TYR A 142 -19.31 -19.84 -8.37
N TRP A 143 -19.76 -20.80 -9.18
CA TRP A 143 -19.85 -20.65 -10.63
C TRP A 143 -20.74 -19.47 -11.03
N HIS A 144 -21.91 -19.37 -10.43
CA HIS A 144 -22.84 -18.26 -10.71
C HIS A 144 -22.22 -16.91 -10.31
N THR A 145 -21.61 -16.85 -9.13
CA THR A 145 -20.92 -15.62 -8.68
C THR A 145 -19.75 -15.28 -9.61
N TRP A 146 -18.96 -16.29 -10.02
CA TRP A 146 -17.84 -16.10 -10.92
C TRP A 146 -18.27 -15.59 -12.30
N LEU A 147 -19.31 -16.21 -12.89
CA LEU A 147 -19.86 -15.79 -14.20
C LEU A 147 -20.32 -14.32 -14.15
N SER A 148 -21.03 -13.94 -13.10
CA SER A 148 -21.47 -12.55 -12.93
C SER A 148 -20.29 -11.60 -12.88
N VAL A 149 -19.27 -11.89 -12.06
CA VAL A 149 -18.05 -11.04 -11.97
C VAL A 149 -17.28 -11.04 -13.28
N ALA A 150 -17.14 -12.20 -13.96
CA ALA A 150 -16.41 -12.30 -15.22
C ALA A 150 -17.11 -11.57 -16.37
N HIS A 151 -18.43 -11.65 -16.45
CA HIS A 151 -19.22 -10.90 -17.43
C HIS A 151 -18.99 -9.38 -17.24
N ASN A 152 -19.15 -8.88 -16.02
CA ASN A 152 -18.91 -7.47 -15.71
C ASN A 152 -17.44 -7.04 -15.94
N ALA A 153 -16.48 -7.97 -15.86
CA ALA A 153 -15.07 -7.67 -16.13
C ALA A 153 -14.79 -7.41 -17.61
N MET A 154 -15.62 -7.96 -18.52
CA MET A 154 -15.47 -7.79 -19.97
C MET A 154 -16.04 -6.45 -20.47
N ASP A 155 -16.88 -5.79 -19.67
CA ASP A 155 -17.39 -4.48 -19.98
C ASP A 155 -16.26 -3.45 -19.89
N PHE A 156 -16.04 -2.70 -20.95
CA PHE A 156 -15.03 -1.63 -20.96
C PHE A 156 -15.61 -0.34 -20.36
N ASP A 157 -15.76 -0.38 -19.03
CA ASP A 157 -16.28 0.75 -18.30
C ASP A 157 -15.22 1.81 -18.02
N VAL A 158 -15.58 3.08 -18.24
CA VAL A 158 -14.78 4.24 -17.84
C VAL A 158 -15.64 5.15 -16.99
N GLY A 159 -15.35 5.24 -15.71
CA GLY A 159 -16.14 6.06 -14.81
C GLY A 159 -15.99 5.74 -13.34
N ILE A 160 -16.93 6.24 -12.57
CA ILE A 160 -16.95 6.03 -11.12
C ILE A 160 -17.72 4.74 -10.82
N LEU A 161 -17.08 3.87 -10.05
CA LEU A 161 -17.72 2.64 -9.59
C LEU A 161 -18.83 2.96 -8.58
N PRO A 162 -19.90 2.16 -8.55
CA PRO A 162 -20.90 2.22 -7.50
C PRO A 162 -20.26 2.09 -6.09
N PRO A 163 -20.96 2.50 -5.02
CA PRO A 163 -20.50 2.27 -3.66
C PRO A 163 -20.11 0.81 -3.43
N MET A 164 -18.99 0.57 -2.73
CA MET A 164 -18.43 -0.79 -2.58
C MET A 164 -19.41 -1.82 -2.03
N LYS A 165 -20.39 -1.40 -1.23
CA LYS A 165 -21.49 -2.28 -0.76
C LYS A 165 -22.30 -2.80 -1.94
N GLN A 166 -22.67 -1.95 -2.90
CA GLN A 166 -23.40 -2.35 -4.11
C GLN A 166 -22.52 -3.23 -5.03
N VAL A 167 -21.22 -2.92 -5.13
CA VAL A 167 -20.26 -3.76 -5.86
C VAL A 167 -20.27 -5.19 -5.31
N MET A 168 -20.29 -5.35 -3.99
CA MET A 168 -20.34 -6.68 -3.36
C MET A 168 -21.70 -7.36 -3.51
N GLN A 169 -22.80 -6.63 -3.32
CA GLN A 169 -24.16 -7.15 -3.42
C GLN A 169 -24.53 -7.61 -4.84
N ASN A 170 -24.05 -6.89 -5.84
CA ASN A 170 -24.38 -7.18 -7.25
C ASN A 170 -23.31 -7.98 -7.97
N ASN A 171 -22.32 -8.52 -7.26
CA ASN A 171 -21.20 -9.28 -7.83
C ASN A 171 -20.47 -8.52 -8.96
N LEU A 172 -20.36 -7.20 -8.85
CA LEU A 172 -19.67 -6.40 -9.85
C LEU A 172 -18.16 -6.63 -9.80
N PHE A 173 -17.51 -6.48 -10.96
CA PHE A 173 -16.06 -6.62 -11.03
C PHE A 173 -15.35 -5.48 -10.26
N TYR A 174 -14.45 -5.86 -9.39
CA TYR A 174 -13.57 -4.96 -8.68
C TYR A 174 -12.26 -5.68 -8.37
N GLN A 175 -11.12 -5.02 -8.63
CA GLN A 175 -9.79 -5.61 -8.47
C GLN A 175 -9.41 -5.94 -7.01
N ARG A 176 -10.21 -5.49 -6.05
CA ARG A 176 -9.99 -5.74 -4.62
C ARG A 176 -8.61 -5.26 -4.19
N TYR A 177 -7.85 -6.07 -3.46
CA TYR A 177 -6.50 -5.76 -3.03
C TYR A 177 -5.48 -5.65 -4.17
N MET A 178 -5.82 -6.16 -5.36
CA MET A 178 -4.93 -6.14 -6.54
C MET A 178 -4.91 -4.80 -7.29
N TRP A 179 -5.74 -3.82 -6.90
CA TRP A 179 -5.75 -2.48 -7.50
C TRP A 179 -4.36 -1.82 -7.49
N PHE A 180 -3.58 -2.04 -6.41
CA PHE A 180 -2.22 -1.53 -6.30
C PHE A 180 -1.31 -2.09 -7.40
N VAL A 181 -1.39 -3.40 -7.67
CA VAL A 181 -0.57 -4.05 -8.71
C VAL A 181 -0.99 -3.57 -10.10
N GLY A 182 -2.30 -3.46 -10.37
CA GLY A 182 -2.83 -2.90 -11.62
C GLY A 182 -2.33 -1.47 -11.86
N LEU A 183 -2.45 -0.62 -10.86
CA LEU A 183 -1.97 0.77 -10.93
C LEU A 183 -0.44 0.85 -11.06
N LEU A 184 0.29 -0.03 -10.38
CA LEU A 184 1.75 -0.10 -10.48
C LEU A 184 2.22 -0.52 -11.88
N ILE A 185 1.50 -1.42 -12.56
CA ILE A 185 1.75 -1.77 -13.96
C ILE A 185 1.56 -0.53 -14.83
N ALA A 186 0.46 0.20 -14.68
CA ALA A 186 0.20 1.43 -15.40
C ALA A 186 1.33 2.45 -15.18
N PHE A 187 1.79 2.64 -13.94
CA PHE A 187 2.90 3.54 -13.64
C PHE A 187 4.22 3.11 -14.32
N PHE A 188 4.52 1.82 -14.38
CA PHE A 188 5.72 1.35 -15.11
C PHE A 188 5.59 1.52 -16.62
N LEU A 189 4.41 1.36 -17.20
CA LEU A 189 4.18 1.61 -18.62
C LEU A 189 4.34 3.10 -18.96
N ILE A 190 3.71 3.97 -18.18
CA ILE A 190 3.87 5.43 -18.32
C ILE A 190 5.33 5.84 -18.12
N PHE A 191 5.98 5.30 -17.08
CA PHE A 191 7.39 5.56 -16.82
C PHE A 191 8.30 5.13 -17.99
N SER A 192 8.05 3.95 -18.58
CA SER A 192 8.87 3.48 -19.72
C SER A 192 8.69 4.40 -20.95
N PHE A 193 7.48 4.89 -21.18
CA PHE A 193 7.20 5.88 -22.23
C PHE A 193 7.91 7.20 -21.97
N VAL A 194 7.78 7.78 -20.76
CA VAL A 194 8.48 9.02 -20.38
C VAL A 194 9.99 8.85 -20.42
N TYR A 195 10.50 7.70 -20.00
CA TYR A 195 11.94 7.38 -20.09
C TYR A 195 12.43 7.39 -21.53
N THR A 196 11.65 6.82 -22.46
CA THR A 196 12.01 6.82 -23.89
C THR A 196 12.08 8.24 -24.45
N LEU A 197 11.10 9.10 -24.11
CA LEU A 197 11.06 10.49 -24.58
C LEU A 197 12.15 11.38 -23.98
N LYS A 198 12.57 11.10 -22.75
CA LYS A 198 13.54 11.91 -21.98
C LYS A 198 14.79 11.12 -21.59
N LYS A 199 15.23 10.19 -22.43
CA LYS A 199 16.34 9.27 -22.16
C LYS A 199 17.60 10.02 -21.69
N SER A 200 17.99 11.07 -22.38
CA SER A 200 19.16 11.88 -22.03
C SER A 200 19.07 12.46 -20.61
N TRP A 201 17.87 12.91 -20.19
CA TRP A 201 17.67 13.40 -18.84
C TRP A 201 17.80 12.30 -17.79
N PHE A 202 17.27 11.12 -18.06
CA PHE A 202 17.37 10.00 -17.11
C PHE A 202 18.78 9.43 -17.03
N GLU A 203 19.54 9.41 -18.14
CA GLU A 203 20.90 8.85 -18.23
C GLU A 203 21.97 9.85 -17.83
N SER A 204 21.69 11.17 -17.89
CA SER A 204 22.66 12.15 -17.41
C SER A 204 23.03 11.84 -15.96
N THR A 205 24.32 11.76 -15.68
CA THR A 205 24.82 11.78 -14.31
C THR A 205 24.30 13.05 -13.67
N GLY A 206 23.54 12.92 -12.57
CA GLY A 206 23.10 14.11 -11.82
C GLY A 206 24.30 14.98 -11.53
N PRO A 207 24.13 16.32 -11.39
CA PRO A 207 25.22 17.29 -11.30
C PRO A 207 26.32 16.75 -10.39
N SER A 208 27.54 16.77 -10.90
CA SER A 208 28.76 16.42 -10.13
C SER A 208 28.83 17.29 -8.89
N VAL A 209 29.40 16.78 -7.82
CA VAL A 209 29.51 17.48 -6.51
C VAL A 209 30.22 18.84 -6.67
N GLU A 210 30.94 19.07 -7.77
CA GLU A 210 31.83 20.23 -7.97
C GLU A 210 31.22 21.42 -8.70
N THR A 211 30.10 21.27 -9.39
CA THR A 211 29.52 22.39 -10.15
C THR A 211 28.10 22.65 -9.74
N GLY A 212 27.87 23.64 -8.86
CA GLY A 212 26.58 24.35 -8.66
C GLY A 212 25.29 23.54 -8.71
N ALA A 213 25.33 22.26 -8.34
CA ALA A 213 24.16 21.41 -8.32
C ALA A 213 23.07 22.03 -7.45
N PRO A 214 21.81 22.06 -7.89
CA PRO A 214 20.72 22.54 -7.05
C PRO A 214 20.81 21.81 -5.71
N SER A 215 20.89 22.59 -4.64
CA SER A 215 21.00 22.08 -3.27
C SER A 215 19.82 21.14 -3.05
N VAL A 216 20.09 19.88 -2.63
CA VAL A 216 18.98 18.98 -2.27
C VAL A 216 18.14 19.68 -1.19
N PRO A 217 16.82 19.76 -1.36
CA PRO A 217 15.96 20.43 -0.40
C PRO A 217 16.19 19.86 1.00
N GLY A 218 16.33 20.72 2.02
CA GLY A 218 16.39 20.28 3.42
C GLY A 218 15.12 19.52 3.81
N THR A 219 15.19 18.70 4.87
CA THR A 219 14.09 17.88 5.37
C THR A 219 12.77 18.61 5.46
N MET A 220 12.78 19.83 6.03
CA MET A 220 11.57 20.65 6.17
C MET A 220 11.01 21.10 4.81
N LYS A 221 11.87 21.45 3.85
CA LYS A 221 11.42 21.83 2.51
C LYS A 221 10.77 20.66 1.78
N ILE A 222 11.32 19.46 1.89
CA ILE A 222 10.70 18.24 1.33
C ILE A 222 9.34 18.00 1.99
N LEU A 223 9.28 18.05 3.32
CA LEU A 223 8.06 17.87 4.11
C LEU A 223 6.94 18.79 3.61
N PHE A 224 7.21 20.10 3.64
CA PHE A 224 6.19 21.10 3.28
C PHE A 224 5.85 21.05 1.79
N SER A 225 6.82 20.94 0.89
CA SER A 225 6.54 20.90 -0.55
C SER A 225 5.71 19.67 -0.93
N ILE A 226 6.10 18.48 -0.49
CA ILE A 226 5.38 17.25 -0.86
C ILE A 226 4.01 17.21 -0.17
N GLY A 227 3.92 17.52 1.13
CA GLY A 227 2.65 17.58 1.84
C GLY A 227 1.67 18.57 1.22
N THR A 228 2.13 19.78 0.88
CA THR A 228 1.28 20.80 0.23
C THR A 228 0.89 20.40 -1.19
N ILE A 229 1.82 19.96 -2.03
CA ILE A 229 1.55 19.57 -3.42
C ILE A 229 0.55 18.40 -3.47
N THR A 230 0.73 17.39 -2.62
CA THR A 230 -0.17 16.24 -2.60
C THR A 230 -1.54 16.61 -2.06
N PHE A 231 -1.63 17.46 -1.05
CA PHE A 231 -2.89 17.96 -0.52
C PHE A 231 -3.64 18.80 -1.56
N LEU A 232 -3.01 19.80 -2.16
CA LEU A 232 -3.65 20.68 -3.16
C LEU A 232 -4.06 19.90 -4.41
N GLY A 233 -3.18 19.00 -4.92
CA GLY A 233 -3.48 18.19 -6.09
C GLY A 233 -4.64 17.22 -5.86
N SER A 234 -4.70 16.57 -4.71
CA SER A 234 -5.80 15.67 -4.33
C SER A 234 -7.11 16.47 -4.17
N THR A 235 -7.07 17.63 -3.50
CA THR A 235 -8.25 18.48 -3.29
C THR A 235 -8.79 19.02 -4.60
N LEU A 236 -7.92 19.47 -5.50
CA LEU A 236 -8.31 19.93 -6.84
C LEU A 236 -8.97 18.82 -7.64
N LEU A 237 -8.38 17.62 -7.63
CA LEU A 237 -8.91 16.46 -8.36
C LEU A 237 -10.28 16.04 -7.84
N ILE A 238 -10.46 15.97 -6.52
CA ILE A 238 -11.75 15.66 -5.88
C ILE A 238 -12.77 16.74 -6.23
N GLY A 239 -12.41 18.01 -6.09
CA GLY A 239 -13.30 19.14 -6.42
C GLY A 239 -13.74 19.11 -7.87
N THR A 240 -12.83 18.85 -8.81
CA THR A 240 -13.15 18.70 -10.24
C THR A 240 -14.08 17.51 -10.48
N MET A 241 -13.84 16.38 -9.82
CA MET A 241 -14.70 15.22 -9.93
C MET A 241 -16.14 15.53 -9.48
N PHE A 242 -16.32 16.17 -8.31
CA PHE A 242 -17.66 16.53 -7.83
C PHE A 242 -18.35 17.57 -8.74
N ALA A 243 -17.59 18.49 -9.33
CA ALA A 243 -18.13 19.45 -10.30
C ALA A 243 -18.62 18.76 -11.58
N LEU A 244 -17.90 17.74 -12.06
CA LEU A 244 -18.27 16.99 -13.28
C LEU A 244 -19.28 15.87 -13.03
N SER A 245 -19.45 15.44 -11.79
CA SER A 245 -20.34 14.33 -11.41
C SER A 245 -21.14 14.67 -10.13
N PRO A 246 -22.06 15.63 -10.21
CA PRO A 246 -22.78 16.16 -9.03
C PRO A 246 -23.66 15.12 -8.30
N GLY A 247 -23.96 13.97 -8.93
CA GLY A 247 -24.71 12.88 -8.31
C GLY A 247 -23.88 11.95 -7.43
N VAL A 248 -22.54 12.13 -7.37
CA VAL A 248 -21.66 11.30 -6.55
C VAL A 248 -21.64 11.81 -5.12
N SER A 249 -22.27 11.07 -4.20
CA SER A 249 -22.30 11.40 -2.76
C SER A 249 -21.12 10.79 -1.97
N ASN A 250 -20.40 9.82 -2.54
CA ASN A 250 -19.27 9.17 -1.87
C ASN A 250 -18.05 10.09 -1.84
N PRO A 251 -17.49 10.44 -0.67
CA PRO A 251 -16.29 11.28 -0.59
C PRO A 251 -15.01 10.59 -1.07
N GLU A 252 -14.98 9.28 -1.15
CA GLU A 252 -13.85 8.46 -1.62
C GLU A 252 -14.27 7.51 -2.75
N PRO A 253 -14.69 8.02 -3.91
CA PRO A 253 -15.16 7.17 -4.99
C PRO A 253 -13.98 6.44 -5.65
N TRP A 254 -14.26 5.23 -6.10
CA TRP A 254 -13.37 4.47 -6.95
C TRP A 254 -13.65 4.81 -8.42
N PHE A 255 -12.59 5.03 -9.16
CA PHE A 255 -12.63 5.20 -10.61
C PHE A 255 -12.10 3.93 -11.27
N THR A 256 -12.73 3.53 -12.38
CA THR A 256 -12.28 2.44 -13.25
C THR A 256 -11.95 2.97 -14.64
N LEU A 257 -10.88 2.44 -15.22
CA LEU A 257 -10.51 2.63 -16.63
C LEU A 257 -10.44 1.24 -17.27
N GLY A 258 -11.50 0.86 -17.98
CA GLY A 258 -11.63 -0.40 -18.69
C GLY A 258 -11.49 -1.63 -17.79
N ASN A 259 -11.84 -1.53 -16.53
CA ASN A 259 -11.63 -2.57 -15.51
C ASN A 259 -10.16 -3.03 -15.31
N ILE A 260 -9.20 -2.43 -16.06
CA ILE A 260 -7.78 -2.77 -16.00
C ILE A 260 -7.06 -1.94 -14.94
N VAL A 261 -7.43 -0.65 -14.80
CA VAL A 261 -6.86 0.25 -13.79
C VAL A 261 -7.97 0.77 -12.91
N GLN A 262 -7.89 0.51 -11.62
CA GLN A 262 -8.85 1.01 -10.63
C GLN A 262 -8.11 1.70 -9.50
N PHE A 263 -8.63 2.86 -9.06
CA PHE A 263 -8.03 3.64 -7.97
C PHE A 263 -9.07 4.51 -7.27
N ARG A 264 -8.78 4.90 -6.04
CA ARG A 264 -9.55 5.96 -5.35
C ARG A 264 -9.15 7.32 -5.92
N VAL A 265 -10.13 8.08 -6.37
CA VAL A 265 -9.89 9.42 -6.96
C VAL A 265 -9.13 10.31 -6.00
N SER A 266 -9.51 10.29 -4.73
CA SER A 266 -8.87 11.07 -3.67
C SER A 266 -7.38 10.76 -3.48
N ARG A 267 -6.93 9.53 -3.78
CA ARG A 267 -5.59 9.04 -3.50
C ARG A 267 -4.65 8.97 -4.70
N ILE A 268 -5.17 9.06 -5.95
CA ILE A 268 -4.35 8.83 -7.14
C ILE A 268 -3.20 9.83 -7.24
N PHE A 269 -3.47 11.12 -6.96
CA PHE A 269 -2.43 12.15 -7.01
C PHE A 269 -1.31 11.88 -5.99
N LEU A 270 -1.67 11.43 -4.80
CA LEU A 270 -0.72 11.02 -3.76
C LEU A 270 0.15 9.86 -4.25
N HIS A 271 -0.44 8.82 -4.86
CA HIS A 271 0.28 7.65 -5.35
C HIS A 271 1.26 8.02 -6.49
N VAL A 272 0.82 8.84 -7.45
CA VAL A 272 1.68 9.35 -8.54
C VAL A 272 2.85 10.17 -7.96
N ALA A 273 2.57 11.10 -7.06
CA ALA A 273 3.58 11.96 -6.45
C ALA A 273 4.66 11.15 -5.72
N TYR A 274 4.26 10.10 -4.98
CA TYR A 274 5.22 9.25 -4.26
C TYR A 274 6.02 8.34 -5.19
N PHE A 275 5.42 7.83 -6.26
CA PHE A 275 6.17 7.11 -7.29
C PHE A 275 7.22 8.02 -7.94
N VAL A 276 6.83 9.22 -8.35
CA VAL A 276 7.75 10.23 -8.93
C VAL A 276 8.82 10.63 -7.91
N LEU A 277 8.44 10.85 -6.64
CA LEU A 277 9.40 11.14 -5.56
C LEU A 277 10.47 10.06 -5.43
N GLY A 278 10.08 8.78 -5.54
CA GLY A 278 11.01 7.65 -5.56
C GLY A 278 11.96 7.71 -6.75
N VAL A 279 11.45 7.98 -7.95
CA VAL A 279 12.26 8.15 -9.18
C VAL A 279 13.28 9.29 -9.00
N LEU A 280 12.85 10.44 -8.45
CA LEU A 280 13.71 11.59 -8.20
C LEU A 280 14.75 11.31 -7.12
N ALA A 281 14.36 10.62 -6.05
CA ALA A 281 15.28 10.25 -4.97
C ALA A 281 16.43 9.37 -5.47
N PHE A 282 16.17 8.44 -6.40
CA PHE A 282 17.21 7.67 -7.07
C PHE A 282 18.03 8.55 -8.04
N LYS A 283 17.37 9.29 -8.92
CA LYS A 283 18.02 10.13 -9.94
C LYS A 283 19.03 11.10 -9.35
N TRP A 284 18.67 11.73 -8.24
CA TRP A 284 19.51 12.73 -7.57
C TRP A 284 20.32 12.14 -6.41
N LYS A 285 20.35 10.82 -6.26
CA LYS A 285 21.15 10.12 -5.25
C LYS A 285 20.93 10.65 -3.83
N TRP A 286 19.69 10.95 -3.47
CA TRP A 286 19.37 11.59 -2.19
C TRP A 286 19.84 10.76 -1.00
N ILE A 287 19.66 9.45 -1.06
CA ILE A 287 20.01 8.55 0.04
C ILE A 287 21.53 8.34 0.10
N GLU A 288 22.18 8.12 -1.04
CA GLU A 288 23.63 7.93 -1.13
C GLU A 288 24.41 9.15 -0.64
N ARG A 289 23.88 10.36 -0.89
CA ARG A 289 24.46 11.62 -0.44
C ARG A 289 24.14 11.96 1.02
N GLY A 290 23.43 11.10 1.75
CA GLY A 290 23.00 11.33 3.12
C GLY A 290 22.02 12.52 3.31
N LYS A 291 21.44 13.03 2.21
CA LYS A 291 20.57 14.21 2.22
C LYS A 291 19.08 13.85 2.43
N PHE A 292 18.67 12.66 2.06
CA PHE A 292 17.41 12.07 2.46
C PHE A 292 17.72 10.75 3.18
N PRO A 293 17.14 10.46 4.29
CA PRO A 293 16.09 11.21 4.97
C PRO A 293 16.54 12.48 5.75
N GLY A 294 17.83 12.80 5.81
CA GLY A 294 18.32 13.96 6.56
C GLY A 294 18.34 13.72 8.08
N HIS A 295 17.92 14.71 8.87
CA HIS A 295 17.98 14.62 10.34
C HIS A 295 16.82 13.78 10.90
N GLN A 296 17.14 12.62 11.48
CA GLN A 296 16.17 11.72 12.11
C GLN A 296 15.27 12.39 13.15
N LYS A 297 15.87 13.23 14.02
CA LYS A 297 15.12 13.95 15.06
C LYS A 297 14.02 14.85 14.46
N THR A 298 14.30 15.52 13.34
CA THR A 298 13.32 16.34 12.63
C THR A 298 12.14 15.51 12.13
N TRP A 299 12.41 14.35 11.53
CA TRP A 299 11.34 13.44 11.09
C TRP A 299 10.54 12.90 12.26
N PHE A 300 11.18 12.56 13.36
CA PHE A 300 10.49 12.05 14.56
C PHE A 300 9.56 13.11 15.16
N ILE A 301 10.07 14.34 15.38
CA ILE A 301 9.27 15.45 15.92
C ILE A 301 8.10 15.77 14.98
N ALA A 302 8.37 15.93 13.67
CA ALA A 302 7.34 16.20 12.68
C ALA A 302 6.28 15.08 12.64
N PHE A 303 6.70 13.82 12.68
CA PHE A 303 5.80 12.67 12.70
C PHE A 303 4.90 12.70 13.93
N VAL A 304 5.44 12.93 15.14
CA VAL A 304 4.62 12.94 16.37
C VAL A 304 3.61 14.09 16.33
N LEU A 305 4.03 15.30 15.95
CA LEU A 305 3.12 16.45 15.85
C LEU A 305 2.00 16.22 14.83
N VAL A 306 2.36 15.71 13.65
CA VAL A 306 1.39 15.45 12.59
C VAL A 306 0.49 14.25 12.94
N LEU A 307 1.00 13.21 13.62
CA LEU A 307 0.21 12.08 14.10
C LEU A 307 -0.89 12.53 15.07
N VAL A 308 -0.55 13.41 16.02
CA VAL A 308 -1.54 13.98 16.95
C VAL A 308 -2.61 14.77 16.17
N ALA A 309 -2.19 15.65 15.25
CA ALA A 309 -3.10 16.43 14.43
C ALA A 309 -3.99 15.54 13.53
N PHE A 310 -3.40 14.46 12.97
CA PHE A 310 -4.10 13.48 12.14
C PHE A 310 -5.22 12.77 12.91
N TYR A 311 -4.93 12.24 14.09
CA TYR A 311 -5.96 11.59 14.89
C TYR A 311 -6.98 12.58 15.45
N TYR A 312 -6.55 13.77 15.88
CA TYR A 312 -7.47 14.80 16.34
C TYR A 312 -8.47 15.19 15.24
N SER A 313 -7.97 15.43 14.02
CA SER A 313 -8.83 15.72 12.85
C SER A 313 -9.74 14.55 12.46
N TYR A 314 -9.27 13.30 12.59
CA TYR A 314 -10.07 12.10 12.36
C TYR A 314 -11.27 12.03 13.34
N PHE A 315 -11.02 12.24 14.64
CA PHE A 315 -12.08 12.23 15.64
C PHE A 315 -13.05 13.41 15.48
N LEU A 316 -12.55 14.60 15.15
CA LEU A 316 -13.41 15.74 14.83
C LEU A 316 -14.36 15.44 13.66
N MET A 317 -13.83 14.88 12.58
CA MET A 317 -14.62 14.50 11.41
C MET A 317 -15.70 13.47 11.78
N ARG A 318 -15.36 12.49 12.63
CA ARG A 318 -16.30 11.44 13.09
C ARG A 318 -17.34 11.93 14.07
N SER A 319 -17.08 13.02 14.79
CA SER A 319 -18.01 13.63 15.75
C SER A 319 -18.81 14.81 15.16
N ALA A 320 -18.70 15.07 13.88
CA ALA A 320 -19.40 16.16 13.21
C ALA A 320 -20.93 15.95 13.30
N GLY A 321 -21.64 16.95 13.81
CA GLY A 321 -23.10 16.91 13.97
C GLY A 321 -23.87 17.35 12.71
N THR A 322 -23.19 17.97 11.73
CA THR A 322 -23.79 18.42 10.48
C THR A 322 -22.92 18.05 9.27
N ILE A 323 -23.53 17.95 8.09
CA ILE A 323 -22.83 17.65 6.83
C ILE A 323 -21.75 18.71 6.52
N GLU A 324 -22.01 19.97 6.83
CA GLU A 324 -21.06 21.06 6.60
C GLU A 324 -19.84 20.96 7.51
N MET A 325 -20.05 20.63 8.79
CA MET A 325 -18.96 20.36 9.72
C MET A 325 -18.15 19.12 9.30
N GLU A 326 -18.81 18.06 8.84
CA GLU A 326 -18.15 16.85 8.33
C GLU A 326 -17.26 17.19 7.13
N LYS A 327 -17.73 17.98 6.17
CA LYS A 327 -16.95 18.44 5.01
C LYS A 327 -15.74 19.30 5.44
N MET A 328 -15.94 20.23 6.36
CA MET A 328 -14.88 21.11 6.86
C MET A 328 -13.81 20.30 7.62
N PHE A 329 -14.21 19.45 8.55
CA PHE A 329 -13.27 18.60 9.29
C PHE A 329 -12.65 17.54 8.39
N GLY A 330 -13.37 17.05 7.38
CA GLY A 330 -12.85 16.19 6.33
C GLY A 330 -11.69 16.84 5.57
N LEU A 331 -11.80 18.11 5.20
CA LEU A 331 -10.71 18.83 4.54
C LEU A 331 -9.46 18.94 5.43
N VAL A 332 -9.66 19.22 6.73
CA VAL A 332 -8.56 19.25 7.71
C VAL A 332 -7.93 17.87 7.86
N PHE A 333 -8.74 16.81 7.94
CA PHE A 333 -8.26 15.43 7.99
C PHE A 333 -7.43 15.08 6.73
N TRP A 334 -7.89 15.47 5.54
CA TRP A 334 -7.16 15.26 4.29
C TRP A 334 -5.83 15.99 4.25
N CYS A 335 -5.78 17.21 4.76
CA CYS A 335 -4.53 17.94 4.93
C CYS A 335 -3.58 17.18 5.85
N CYS A 336 -4.02 16.83 7.05
CA CYS A 336 -3.23 16.07 8.02
C CYS A 336 -2.76 14.72 7.47
N LEU A 337 -3.59 14.00 6.70
CA LEU A 337 -3.25 12.75 6.05
C LEU A 337 -2.06 12.88 5.09
N ASN A 338 -2.05 13.93 4.25
CA ASN A 338 -0.96 14.13 3.29
C ASN A 338 0.36 14.43 4.00
N TYR A 339 0.34 15.22 5.08
CA TYR A 339 1.52 15.45 5.91
C TYR A 339 1.91 14.23 6.74
N PHE A 340 0.94 13.45 7.23
CA PHE A 340 1.19 12.19 7.91
C PHE A 340 1.93 11.20 7.01
N THR A 341 1.49 11.07 5.76
CA THR A 341 2.12 10.17 4.79
C THR A 341 3.60 10.47 4.59
N ILE A 342 3.97 11.75 4.38
CA ILE A 342 5.38 12.11 4.14
C ILE A 342 6.22 12.00 5.42
N THR A 343 5.67 12.33 6.58
CA THR A 343 6.39 12.19 7.86
C THR A 343 6.61 10.73 8.24
N ALA A 344 5.61 9.88 8.02
CA ALA A 344 5.70 8.43 8.25
C ALA A 344 6.74 7.78 7.32
N LEU A 345 6.74 8.11 6.03
CA LEU A 345 7.75 7.64 5.08
C LEU A 345 9.14 8.13 5.46
N GLY A 346 9.31 9.44 5.72
CA GLY A 346 10.60 10.04 6.08
C GLY A 346 11.18 9.43 7.36
N LEU A 347 10.36 9.24 8.38
CA LEU A 347 10.76 8.58 9.62
C LEU A 347 11.13 7.11 9.37
N SER A 348 10.31 6.36 8.64
CA SER A 348 10.55 4.95 8.33
C SER A 348 11.87 4.75 7.57
N VAL A 349 12.13 5.55 6.54
CA VAL A 349 13.39 5.50 5.78
C VAL A 349 14.57 5.91 6.68
N SER A 350 14.41 6.94 7.49
CA SER A 350 15.43 7.43 8.42
C SER A 350 15.85 6.36 9.44
N LEU A 351 14.88 5.69 10.03
CA LEU A 351 15.12 4.59 10.97
C LEU A 351 15.75 3.38 10.27
N ALA A 352 15.25 3.02 9.09
CA ALA A 352 15.74 1.86 8.37
C ALA A 352 17.19 2.04 7.87
N VAL A 353 17.55 3.20 7.34
CA VAL A 353 18.93 3.52 6.94
C VAL A 353 19.89 3.42 8.13
N ARG A 354 19.48 3.90 9.29
CA ARG A 354 20.36 3.97 10.45
C ARG A 354 20.45 2.67 11.24
N TYR A 355 19.31 2.01 11.47
CA TYR A 355 19.24 0.88 12.42
C TYR A 355 18.94 -0.45 11.75
N TRP A 356 18.41 -0.44 10.52
CA TRP A 356 17.89 -1.63 9.87
C TRP A 356 18.51 -1.93 8.50
N ASN A 357 19.72 -1.42 8.29
CA ASN A 357 20.51 -1.70 7.09
C ASN A 357 21.38 -2.97 7.28
N ARG A 358 20.83 -3.98 7.96
CA ARG A 358 21.46 -5.29 8.17
C ARG A 358 20.49 -6.38 7.74
N GLN A 359 21.04 -7.45 7.18
CA GLN A 359 20.25 -8.60 6.79
C GLN A 359 20.57 -9.77 7.72
N THR A 360 19.58 -10.22 8.49
CA THR A 360 19.63 -11.48 9.24
C THR A 360 18.99 -12.60 8.41
N PRO A 361 19.22 -13.88 8.72
CA PRO A 361 18.52 -14.98 8.04
C PRO A 361 16.99 -14.81 8.08
N PHE A 362 16.44 -14.37 9.20
CA PHE A 362 15.01 -14.11 9.37
C PHE A 362 14.51 -12.96 8.48
N THR A 363 15.16 -11.78 8.51
CA THR A 363 14.75 -10.64 7.67
C THR A 363 14.93 -10.95 6.18
N LYS A 364 15.90 -11.80 5.82
CA LYS A 364 16.09 -12.28 4.44
C LYS A 364 14.89 -13.11 3.97
N ILE A 365 14.41 -14.04 4.82
CA ILE A 365 13.22 -14.84 4.52
C ILE A 365 12.01 -13.93 4.32
N LEU A 366 11.73 -13.02 5.25
CA LEU A 366 10.60 -12.09 5.16
C LEU A 366 10.68 -11.22 3.91
N ALA A 367 11.83 -10.59 3.66
CA ALA A 367 12.03 -9.70 2.51
C ALA A 367 11.86 -10.43 1.17
N THR A 368 12.35 -11.66 1.06
CA THR A 368 12.23 -12.43 -0.18
C THR A 368 10.83 -13.00 -0.40
N ASN A 369 10.00 -13.11 0.64
CA ASN A 369 8.63 -13.58 0.57
C ASN A 369 7.60 -12.45 0.49
N SER A 370 7.99 -11.19 0.71
CA SER A 370 7.07 -10.06 0.84
C SER A 370 6.11 -9.89 -0.34
N TYR A 371 6.58 -10.07 -1.57
CA TYR A 371 5.73 -9.96 -2.75
C TYR A 371 4.67 -11.09 -2.81
N ASN A 372 5.07 -12.33 -2.57
CA ASN A 372 4.13 -13.45 -2.58
C ASN A 372 3.18 -13.41 -1.38
N LEU A 373 3.65 -12.90 -0.22
CA LEU A 373 2.79 -12.60 0.92
C LEU A 373 1.70 -11.58 0.51
N TYR A 374 2.08 -10.52 -0.22
CA TYR A 374 1.11 -9.57 -0.76
C TYR A 374 0.08 -10.24 -1.69
N LEU A 375 0.49 -11.20 -2.52
CA LEU A 375 -0.43 -11.89 -3.43
C LEU A 375 -1.41 -12.84 -2.71
N SER A 376 -0.96 -13.51 -1.66
CA SER A 376 -1.71 -14.59 -1.01
C SER A 376 -2.45 -14.18 0.26
N HIS A 377 -2.08 -13.06 0.91
CA HIS A 377 -2.60 -12.71 2.24
C HIS A 377 -4.13 -12.60 2.31
N TYR A 378 -4.76 -12.16 1.23
CA TYR A 378 -6.19 -11.84 1.26
C TYR A 378 -7.05 -13.09 1.50
N ILE A 379 -6.67 -14.23 0.90
CA ILE A 379 -7.33 -15.52 1.16
C ILE A 379 -7.16 -15.93 2.63
N PHE A 380 -5.94 -15.82 3.16
CA PHE A 380 -5.66 -16.19 4.54
C PHE A 380 -6.37 -15.28 5.52
N VAL A 381 -6.35 -13.96 5.28
CA VAL A 381 -7.05 -12.99 6.12
C VAL A 381 -8.55 -13.31 6.18
N VAL A 382 -9.22 -13.43 5.03
CA VAL A 382 -10.66 -13.68 4.98
C VAL A 382 -10.99 -15.09 5.51
N GLY A 383 -10.16 -16.10 5.20
CA GLY A 383 -10.35 -17.47 5.71
C GLY A 383 -10.25 -17.53 7.24
N PHE A 384 -9.22 -16.90 7.85
CA PHE A 384 -9.09 -16.88 9.30
C PHE A 384 -10.13 -15.99 9.99
N GLN A 385 -10.55 -14.88 9.36
CA GLN A 385 -11.66 -14.09 9.84
C GLN A 385 -12.94 -14.90 9.86
N LEU A 386 -13.25 -15.63 8.78
CA LEU A 386 -14.43 -16.49 8.70
C LEU A 386 -14.37 -17.61 9.75
N TRP A 387 -13.22 -18.26 9.89
CA TRP A 387 -13.03 -19.30 10.91
C TRP A 387 -13.27 -18.76 12.34
N LEU A 388 -12.65 -17.63 12.70
CA LEU A 388 -12.81 -17.03 14.03
C LEU A 388 -14.22 -16.41 14.24
N TYR A 389 -14.90 -16.04 13.16
CA TYR A 389 -16.29 -15.58 13.21
C TYR A 389 -17.25 -16.66 13.73
N THR A 390 -16.98 -17.94 13.41
CA THR A 390 -17.77 -19.08 13.88
C THR A 390 -17.47 -19.47 15.35
N LEU A 391 -16.45 -18.89 15.98
CA LEU A 391 -16.05 -19.18 17.34
C LEU A 391 -16.52 -18.07 18.30
N PRO A 392 -17.56 -18.29 19.13
CA PRO A 392 -18.04 -17.28 20.06
C PRO A 392 -17.07 -17.06 21.23
N GLY A 393 -17.19 -15.90 21.88
CA GLY A 393 -16.49 -15.61 23.13
C GLY A 393 -15.02 -15.21 23.03
N ILE A 394 -14.44 -15.14 21.83
CA ILE A 394 -13.07 -14.66 21.65
C ILE A 394 -13.08 -13.12 21.56
N PRO A 395 -12.31 -12.41 22.40
CA PRO A 395 -12.23 -10.94 22.35
C PRO A 395 -11.73 -10.43 20.98
N VAL A 396 -12.30 -9.35 20.49
CA VAL A 396 -12.03 -8.75 19.17
C VAL A 396 -10.52 -8.49 18.94
N LEU A 397 -9.83 -7.95 19.94
CA LEU A 397 -8.38 -7.67 19.83
C LEU A 397 -7.57 -8.97 19.68
N LEU A 398 -7.99 -10.04 20.32
CA LEU A 398 -7.35 -11.35 20.18
C LEU A 398 -7.64 -11.94 18.80
N LYS A 399 -8.88 -11.88 18.31
CA LYS A 399 -9.24 -12.27 16.94
C LYS A 399 -8.38 -11.50 15.91
N PHE A 400 -8.29 -10.18 16.02
CA PHE A 400 -7.46 -9.35 15.16
C PHE A 400 -5.99 -9.77 15.20
N GLY A 401 -5.42 -9.98 16.39
CA GLY A 401 -4.05 -10.43 16.56
C GLY A 401 -3.80 -11.80 15.93
N LEU A 402 -4.68 -12.77 16.17
CA LEU A 402 -4.59 -14.13 15.60
C LEU A 402 -4.68 -14.11 14.07
N VAL A 403 -5.69 -13.43 13.49
CA VAL A 403 -5.81 -13.28 12.03
C VAL A 403 -4.54 -12.69 11.44
N SER A 404 -4.00 -11.64 12.05
CA SER A 404 -2.79 -10.97 11.57
C SER A 404 -1.58 -11.89 11.55
N ILE A 405 -1.29 -12.54 12.68
CA ILE A 405 -0.13 -13.42 12.83
C ILE A 405 -0.25 -14.65 11.93
N LEU A 406 -1.41 -15.33 11.97
CA LEU A 406 -1.63 -16.52 11.16
C LEU A 406 -1.55 -16.22 9.66
N SER A 407 -2.13 -15.10 9.20
CA SER A 407 -2.06 -14.71 7.78
C SER A 407 -0.63 -14.42 7.31
N ILE A 408 0.19 -13.75 8.13
CA ILE A 408 1.60 -13.50 7.81
C ILE A 408 2.38 -14.81 7.80
N CYS A 409 2.22 -15.65 8.81
CA CYS A 409 2.93 -16.93 8.91
C CYS A 409 2.58 -17.86 7.74
N TRP A 410 1.29 -18.11 7.50
CA TRP A 410 0.85 -18.97 6.39
C TRP A 410 1.20 -18.40 5.03
N GLY A 411 1.06 -17.09 4.83
CA GLY A 411 1.49 -16.44 3.59
C GLY A 411 2.99 -16.59 3.33
N CYS A 412 3.83 -16.50 4.36
CA CYS A 412 5.26 -16.75 4.26
C CYS A 412 5.59 -18.23 3.99
N ILE A 413 4.91 -19.16 4.67
CA ILE A 413 5.07 -20.61 4.47
C ILE A 413 4.71 -20.97 3.03
N VAL A 414 3.53 -20.60 2.58
CA VAL A 414 3.06 -20.88 1.20
C VAL A 414 3.98 -20.23 0.17
N SER A 415 4.44 -18.99 0.42
CA SER A 415 5.43 -18.35 -0.45
C SER A 415 6.73 -19.14 -0.52
N GLN A 416 7.27 -19.57 0.62
CA GLN A 416 8.59 -20.21 0.70
C GLN A 416 8.60 -21.61 0.10
N TYR A 417 7.57 -22.40 0.38
CA TYR A 417 7.55 -23.84 0.06
C TYR A 417 6.70 -24.20 -1.17
N LEU A 418 5.83 -23.31 -1.64
CA LEU A 418 4.95 -23.56 -2.78
C LEU A 418 5.17 -22.58 -3.92
N ILE A 419 4.92 -21.28 -3.71
CA ILE A 419 4.89 -20.29 -4.80
C ILE A 419 6.28 -20.09 -5.43
N LYS A 420 7.33 -19.95 -4.61
CA LYS A 420 8.70 -19.72 -5.12
C LYS A 420 9.28 -20.94 -5.83
N PRO A 421 9.30 -22.14 -5.22
CA PRO A 421 9.91 -23.29 -5.87
C PRO A 421 9.07 -23.84 -7.03
N TYR A 422 7.73 -23.68 -6.95
CA TYR A 422 6.79 -24.32 -7.89
C TYR A 422 5.73 -23.36 -8.43
N PRO A 423 6.10 -22.26 -9.12
CA PRO A 423 5.12 -21.24 -9.56
C PRO A 423 4.08 -21.81 -10.55
N LYS A 424 4.48 -22.74 -11.42
CA LYS A 424 3.55 -23.40 -12.36
C LYS A 424 2.56 -24.33 -11.63
N VAL A 425 3.04 -25.06 -10.62
CA VAL A 425 2.19 -25.92 -9.78
C VAL A 425 1.21 -25.08 -8.99
N THR A 426 1.64 -23.92 -8.48
CA THR A 426 0.75 -22.99 -7.78
C THR A 426 -0.40 -22.52 -8.68
N ILE A 427 -0.11 -22.14 -9.91
CA ILE A 427 -1.16 -21.75 -10.89
C ILE A 427 -2.08 -22.95 -11.19
N ALA A 428 -1.52 -24.15 -11.37
CA ALA A 428 -2.31 -25.37 -11.60
C ALA A 428 -3.22 -25.69 -10.40
N LEU A 429 -2.73 -25.54 -9.17
CA LEU A 429 -3.55 -25.71 -7.96
C LEU A 429 -4.71 -24.71 -7.89
N VAL A 430 -4.46 -23.43 -8.22
CA VAL A 430 -5.53 -22.43 -8.29
C VAL A 430 -6.57 -22.82 -9.34
N ALA A 431 -6.14 -23.32 -10.50
CA ALA A 431 -7.05 -23.79 -11.53
C ALA A 431 -7.84 -25.03 -11.08
N VAL A 432 -7.22 -25.99 -10.41
CA VAL A 432 -7.90 -27.15 -9.85
C VAL A 432 -8.92 -26.74 -8.79
N LEU A 433 -8.55 -25.87 -7.85
CA LEU A 433 -9.49 -25.35 -6.85
C LEU A 433 -10.66 -24.63 -7.51
N PHE A 434 -10.40 -23.84 -8.55
CA PHE A 434 -11.45 -23.20 -9.33
C PHE A 434 -12.41 -24.24 -9.93
N ILE A 435 -11.90 -25.32 -10.57
CA ILE A 435 -12.72 -26.39 -11.16
C ILE A 435 -13.57 -27.10 -10.08
N LEU A 436 -12.97 -27.39 -8.92
CA LEU A 436 -13.69 -28.02 -7.80
C LEU A 436 -14.82 -27.14 -7.27
N MET A 437 -14.56 -25.84 -7.10
CA MET A 437 -15.58 -24.89 -6.66
C MET A 437 -16.70 -24.73 -7.70
N VAL A 438 -16.37 -24.78 -9.00
CA VAL A 438 -17.34 -24.74 -10.10
C VAL A 438 -18.20 -26.00 -10.11
N ALA A 439 -17.61 -27.18 -9.85
CA ALA A 439 -18.31 -28.47 -9.77
C ALA A 439 -19.18 -28.60 -8.50
N GLY A 440 -19.19 -27.60 -7.60
CA GLY A 440 -19.95 -27.65 -6.35
C GLY A 440 -19.34 -28.57 -5.28
N ILE A 441 -18.11 -29.04 -5.50
CA ILE A 441 -17.35 -29.80 -4.52
C ILE A 441 -16.70 -28.80 -3.59
N HIS A 442 -17.33 -28.56 -2.44
CA HIS A 442 -16.77 -27.71 -1.39
C HIS A 442 -15.80 -28.55 -0.56
N PRO A 443 -14.56 -28.08 -0.31
CA PRO A 443 -13.65 -28.73 0.60
C PRO A 443 -14.11 -28.67 2.05
#